data_fbf6536fe3e056e021030c659b761d63
#
_entry.id   fbf6536fe3e056e021030c659b761d63
#
_cell.length_a   1.000
_cell.length_b   1.000
_cell.length_c   1.000
_cell.angle_alpha   90.00
_cell.angle_beta   90.00
_cell.angle_gamma   90.00
#
_symmetry.space_group_name_H-M   'P 1'
#
loop_
_entity.id
_entity.type
_entity.pdbx_description
1 polymer ?
#
loop_
_entity_poly.entity_id
_entity_poly.type
_entity_poly.pdbx_seq_one_letter_code
_entity_poly.pdbx_strand_id
1 'polypeptide(L)'
;MLNDVKKEVPFDEETFAHGGMRVFAVATNVETGKPAYFEKGKTDFPFDEAVRASASLPLASVPVVLDGQPYLDGGCSCPIALNWALNEGFEKIVVITTRQKGFRKAMPGQKMVDLYDDFYSDKPLFLADMLTQELRYNTLMDQLDELEADGRICCVRPQEPITIGRFEGDENKLLDLYNRGHREGREALDKVQGYLET
;
A
#
# COMPACT_ATOMS: atom_id res chain seq x y z
N MET A 1 -9.97 -15.82 -5.61
CA MET A 1 -8.52 -15.47 -5.59
C MET A 1 -7.93 -15.53 -4.18
N LEU A 2 -8.28 -14.68 -3.20
CA LEU A 2 -7.72 -14.79 -1.83
C LEU A 2 -7.99 -16.16 -1.18
N ASN A 3 -9.20 -16.70 -1.30
CA ASN A 3 -9.55 -18.02 -0.78
C ASN A 3 -8.80 -19.17 -1.48
N ASP A 4 -8.36 -19.01 -2.70
CA ASP A 4 -7.61 -20.04 -3.42
C ASP A 4 -6.14 -20.02 -2.99
N VAL A 5 -5.57 -18.82 -2.79
CA VAL A 5 -4.22 -18.67 -2.22
C VAL A 5 -4.13 -19.27 -0.81
N LYS A 6 -5.13 -19.06 0.04
CA LYS A 6 -5.17 -19.65 1.39
C LYS A 6 -5.22 -21.18 1.40
N LYS A 7 -5.71 -21.81 0.33
CA LYS A 7 -5.70 -23.30 0.20
C LYS A 7 -4.32 -23.83 -0.15
N GLU A 8 -3.56 -23.07 -0.93
CA GLU A 8 -2.22 -23.47 -1.38
C GLU A 8 -1.14 -23.09 -0.39
N VAL A 9 -1.29 -21.92 0.25
CA VAL A 9 -0.38 -21.42 1.29
C VAL A 9 -1.09 -21.46 2.62
N PRO A 10 -0.68 -22.33 3.56
CA PRO A 10 -1.30 -22.43 4.87
C PRO A 10 -1.30 -21.07 5.59
N PHE A 11 -2.48 -20.61 5.99
CA PHE A 11 -2.66 -19.38 6.74
C PHE A 11 -3.24 -19.72 8.12
N ASP A 12 -2.56 -19.30 9.17
CA ASP A 12 -3.00 -19.50 10.54
C ASP A 12 -4.07 -18.46 10.91
N GLU A 13 -5.33 -18.80 10.57
CA GLU A 13 -6.51 -17.96 10.84
C GLU A 13 -6.69 -17.70 12.33
N GLU A 14 -6.38 -18.69 13.20
CA GLU A 14 -6.57 -18.59 14.64
C GLU A 14 -5.57 -17.59 15.24
N THR A 15 -4.28 -17.73 14.94
CA THR A 15 -3.25 -16.78 15.36
C THR A 15 -3.52 -15.39 14.79
N PHE A 16 -3.94 -15.29 13.53
CA PHE A 16 -4.29 -13.99 12.94
C PHE A 16 -5.48 -13.35 13.65
N ALA A 17 -6.55 -14.09 13.90
CA ALA A 17 -7.77 -13.56 14.52
C ALA A 17 -7.55 -13.11 15.98
N HIS A 18 -6.84 -13.92 16.77
CA HIS A 18 -6.68 -13.71 18.21
C HIS A 18 -5.34 -13.09 18.62
N GLY A 19 -4.40 -12.92 17.68
CA GLY A 19 -3.12 -12.25 17.96
C GLY A 19 -3.31 -10.80 18.39
N GLY A 20 -2.52 -10.34 19.37
CA GLY A 20 -2.60 -8.99 19.92
C GLY A 20 -2.19 -7.86 18.94
N MET A 21 -1.72 -8.20 17.75
CA MET A 21 -1.30 -7.22 16.75
C MET A 21 -2.51 -6.54 16.10
N ARG A 22 -2.55 -5.21 16.11
CA ARG A 22 -3.49 -4.44 15.31
C ARG A 22 -3.08 -4.51 13.84
N VAL A 23 -4.02 -4.80 12.96
CA VAL A 23 -3.79 -4.86 11.52
C VAL A 23 -4.82 -3.98 10.82
N PHE A 24 -4.35 -3.17 9.87
CA PHE A 24 -5.19 -2.26 9.10
C PHE A 24 -5.07 -2.54 7.61
N ALA A 25 -6.19 -2.52 6.91
CA ALA A 25 -6.26 -2.42 5.46
C ALA A 25 -6.68 -0.99 5.09
N VAL A 26 -5.97 -0.37 4.16
CA VAL A 26 -6.30 0.99 3.69
C VAL A 26 -6.93 0.89 2.32
N ALA A 27 -8.11 1.49 2.15
CA ALA A 27 -8.78 1.59 0.87
C ALA A 27 -9.25 3.03 0.62
N THR A 28 -9.50 3.39 -0.63
CA THR A 28 -10.00 4.72 -1.02
C THR A 28 -11.49 4.67 -1.28
N ASN A 29 -12.27 5.47 -0.58
CA ASN A 29 -13.69 5.62 -0.85
C ASN A 29 -13.89 6.37 -2.18
N VAL A 30 -14.59 5.76 -3.12
CA VAL A 30 -14.74 6.29 -4.49
C VAL A 30 -15.66 7.52 -4.54
N GLU A 31 -16.60 7.68 -3.59
CA GLU A 31 -17.49 8.84 -3.55
C GLU A 31 -16.78 10.08 -2.98
N THR A 32 -15.89 9.89 -2.01
CA THR A 32 -15.30 11.00 -1.25
C THR A 32 -13.83 11.25 -1.59
N GLY A 33 -13.15 10.34 -2.30
CA GLY A 33 -11.72 10.35 -2.53
C GLY A 33 -10.88 10.10 -1.25
N LYS A 34 -11.49 9.93 -0.08
CA LYS A 34 -10.77 9.85 1.19
C LYS A 34 -10.29 8.43 1.50
N PRO A 35 -9.13 8.28 2.14
CA PRO A 35 -8.69 6.99 2.67
C PRO A 35 -9.58 6.55 3.82
N ALA A 36 -9.87 5.25 3.86
CA ALA A 36 -10.50 4.55 4.97
C ALA A 36 -9.52 3.52 5.53
N TYR A 37 -9.44 3.44 6.86
CA TYR A 37 -8.54 2.56 7.60
C TYR A 37 -9.38 1.50 8.31
N PHE A 38 -9.42 0.30 7.76
CA PHE A 38 -10.18 -0.81 8.31
C PHE A 38 -9.32 -1.62 9.26
N GLU A 39 -9.64 -1.59 10.55
CA GLU A 39 -8.93 -2.37 11.56
C GLU A 39 -9.53 -3.77 11.69
N LYS A 40 -8.67 -4.78 11.71
CA LYS A 40 -9.05 -6.16 11.97
C LYS A 40 -9.87 -6.27 13.26
N GLY A 41 -11.04 -6.91 13.17
CA GLY A 41 -11.95 -7.12 14.30
C GLY A 41 -12.74 -5.88 14.75
N LYS A 42 -12.71 -4.78 13.98
CA LYS A 42 -13.47 -3.55 14.24
C LYS A 42 -14.50 -3.22 13.14
N THR A 43 -14.71 -4.12 12.20
CA THR A 43 -15.66 -3.94 11.09
C THR A 43 -16.80 -4.93 11.21
N ASP A 44 -17.99 -4.57 10.70
CA ASP A 44 -19.16 -5.45 10.67
C ASP A 44 -19.11 -6.43 9.47
N PHE A 45 -18.05 -6.39 8.68
CA PHE A 45 -17.78 -7.29 7.55
C PHE A 45 -16.43 -8.00 7.73
N PRO A 46 -16.20 -9.13 7.04
CA PRO A 46 -14.93 -9.87 7.10
C PRO A 46 -13.74 -9.00 6.70
N PHE A 47 -12.65 -9.04 7.44
CA PHE A 47 -11.45 -8.24 7.16
C PHE A 47 -10.85 -8.52 5.78
N ASP A 48 -11.02 -9.74 5.25
CA ASP A 48 -10.63 -10.11 3.88
C ASP A 48 -11.27 -9.23 2.80
N GLU A 49 -12.49 -8.73 3.04
CA GLU A 49 -13.15 -7.79 2.13
C GLU A 49 -12.46 -6.42 2.13
N ALA A 50 -11.98 -5.95 3.29
CA ALA A 50 -11.15 -4.74 3.37
C ALA A 50 -9.81 -4.93 2.65
N VAL A 51 -9.18 -6.10 2.81
CA VAL A 51 -7.94 -6.44 2.07
C VAL A 51 -8.20 -6.49 0.56
N ARG A 52 -9.34 -7.07 0.14
CA ARG A 52 -9.75 -7.09 -1.27
C ARG A 52 -9.96 -5.67 -1.81
N ALA A 53 -10.61 -4.80 -1.05
CA ALA A 53 -10.78 -3.38 -1.43
C ALA A 53 -9.44 -2.67 -1.57
N SER A 54 -8.53 -2.87 -0.60
CA SER A 54 -7.17 -2.32 -0.58
C SER A 54 -6.30 -2.75 -1.78
N ALA A 55 -6.62 -3.88 -2.40
CA ALA A 55 -5.91 -4.43 -3.56
C ALA A 55 -6.69 -4.26 -4.89
N SER A 56 -7.84 -3.55 -4.88
CA SER A 56 -8.70 -3.38 -6.06
C SER A 56 -8.25 -2.17 -6.88
N LEU A 57 -7.45 -2.45 -7.92
CA LEU A 57 -6.88 -1.40 -8.78
C LEU A 57 -7.94 -0.68 -9.62
N PRO A 58 -7.93 0.67 -9.67
CA PRO A 58 -8.74 1.44 -10.61
C PRO A 58 -8.56 0.95 -12.06
N LEU A 59 -9.61 1.02 -12.84
CA LEU A 59 -9.71 0.57 -14.23
C LEU A 59 -9.59 -0.96 -14.45
N ALA A 60 -9.00 -1.69 -13.51
CA ALA A 60 -8.79 -3.13 -13.60
C ALA A 60 -9.74 -3.95 -12.70
N SER A 61 -10.37 -3.31 -11.72
CA SER A 61 -11.25 -3.97 -10.75
C SER A 61 -12.57 -3.21 -10.60
N VAL A 62 -13.63 -3.95 -10.26
CA VAL A 62 -14.90 -3.34 -9.81
C VAL A 62 -14.70 -2.88 -8.36
N PRO A 63 -15.22 -1.70 -7.96
CA PRO A 63 -15.18 -1.27 -6.58
C PRO A 63 -15.80 -2.29 -5.63
N VAL A 64 -15.17 -2.49 -4.49
CA VAL A 64 -15.69 -3.34 -3.41
C VAL A 64 -16.65 -2.52 -2.56
N VAL A 65 -17.88 -3.01 -2.38
CA VAL A 65 -18.88 -2.33 -1.54
C VAL A 65 -18.72 -2.82 -0.10
N LEU A 66 -18.39 -1.91 0.83
CA LEU A 66 -18.29 -2.14 2.26
C LEU A 66 -19.22 -1.13 2.96
N ASP A 67 -20.12 -1.60 3.79
CA ASP A 67 -21.14 -0.78 4.48
C ASP A 67 -21.88 0.18 3.53
N GLY A 68 -22.24 -0.32 2.34
CA GLY A 68 -22.95 0.45 1.32
C GLY A 68 -22.11 1.50 0.58
N GLN A 69 -20.80 1.59 0.84
CA GLN A 69 -19.88 2.52 0.19
C GLN A 69 -18.90 1.79 -0.75
N PRO A 70 -18.60 2.34 -1.95
CA PRO A 70 -17.67 1.75 -2.89
C PRO A 70 -16.22 2.12 -2.55
N TYR A 71 -15.33 1.13 -2.56
CA TYR A 71 -13.90 1.29 -2.30
C TYR A 71 -13.02 0.68 -3.39
N LEU A 72 -11.91 1.33 -3.66
CA LEU A 72 -10.81 0.88 -4.49
C LEU A 72 -9.48 0.96 -3.71
N ASP A 73 -8.37 0.62 -4.39
CA ASP A 73 -7.01 0.55 -3.84
C ASP A 73 -6.68 1.78 -2.97
N GLY A 74 -6.14 1.52 -1.78
CA GLY A 74 -5.74 2.56 -0.84
C GLY A 74 -4.67 3.49 -1.39
N GLY A 75 -3.83 3.00 -2.29
CA GLY A 75 -2.81 3.80 -2.96
C GLY A 75 -3.34 4.96 -3.80
N CYS A 76 -4.65 4.99 -4.12
CA CYS A 76 -5.26 6.12 -4.84
C CYS A 76 -5.23 7.40 -4.01
N SER A 77 -5.51 7.32 -2.70
CA SER A 77 -5.51 8.47 -1.77
C SER A 77 -4.40 8.43 -0.73
N CYS A 78 -3.95 7.24 -0.32
CA CYS A 78 -2.96 7.04 0.74
C CYS A 78 -1.99 5.89 0.38
N PRO A 79 -0.97 6.14 -0.46
CA PRO A 79 -0.05 5.09 -0.90
C PRO A 79 0.79 4.46 0.23
N ILE A 80 1.06 5.20 1.29
CA ILE A 80 1.68 4.73 2.54
C ILE A 80 1.03 5.49 3.68
N ALA A 81 0.53 4.79 4.70
CA ALA A 81 -0.22 5.37 5.82
C ALA A 81 0.68 6.10 6.85
N LEU A 82 1.76 6.76 6.41
CA LEU A 82 2.74 7.41 7.27
C LEU A 82 2.10 8.50 8.15
N ASN A 83 1.38 9.44 7.52
CA ASN A 83 0.78 10.56 8.26
C ASN A 83 -0.28 10.06 9.25
N TRP A 84 -1.00 9.00 8.90
CA TRP A 84 -1.92 8.35 9.84
C TRP A 84 -1.15 7.79 11.04
N ALA A 85 -0.08 7.03 10.81
CA ALA A 85 0.73 6.46 11.89
C ALA A 85 1.36 7.52 12.81
N LEU A 86 1.84 8.63 12.23
CA LEU A 86 2.36 9.77 13.00
C LEU A 86 1.26 10.42 13.87
N ASN A 87 0.04 10.56 13.34
CA ASN A 87 -1.09 11.15 14.05
C ASN A 87 -1.66 10.22 15.14
N GLU A 88 -1.54 8.89 14.99
CA GLU A 88 -1.88 7.90 16.03
C GLU A 88 -0.88 7.91 17.20
N GLY A 89 0.24 8.64 17.07
CA GLY A 89 1.23 8.79 18.13
C GLY A 89 2.21 7.62 18.28
N PHE A 90 2.39 6.81 17.22
CA PHE A 90 3.42 5.78 17.24
C PHE A 90 4.82 6.40 17.34
N GLU A 91 5.58 6.00 18.36
CA GLU A 91 6.93 6.49 18.61
C GLU A 91 7.96 5.86 17.65
N LYS A 92 7.74 4.60 17.26
CA LYS A 92 8.58 3.84 16.35
C LYS A 92 7.79 3.43 15.11
N ILE A 93 8.26 3.86 13.94
CA ILE A 93 7.61 3.60 12.66
C ILE A 93 8.64 2.99 11.71
N VAL A 94 8.41 1.75 11.29
CA VAL A 94 9.18 1.09 10.24
C VAL A 94 8.36 1.13 8.94
N VAL A 95 8.93 1.69 7.89
CA VAL A 95 8.29 1.79 6.57
C VAL A 95 9.00 0.86 5.59
N ILE A 96 8.25 -0.09 5.02
CA ILE A 96 8.76 -1.00 3.99
C ILE A 96 8.20 -0.54 2.65
N THR A 97 9.07 -0.19 1.69
CA THR A 97 8.65 0.27 0.36
C THR A 97 8.98 -0.75 -0.72
N THR A 98 8.23 -0.71 -1.82
CA THR A 98 8.46 -1.55 -3.01
C THR A 98 9.34 -0.85 -4.06
N ARG A 99 9.86 0.34 -3.75
CA ARG A 99 10.74 1.11 -4.64
C ARG A 99 11.97 1.58 -3.87
N GLN A 100 13.10 1.67 -4.58
CA GLN A 100 14.37 2.11 -4.03
C GLN A 100 14.33 3.60 -3.63
N LYS A 101 15.30 4.00 -2.80
CA LYS A 101 15.49 5.41 -2.42
C LYS A 101 15.69 6.28 -3.69
N GLY A 102 15.12 7.46 -3.69
CA GLY A 102 15.19 8.41 -4.82
C GLY A 102 14.24 8.10 -5.98
N PHE A 103 13.47 6.99 -5.94
CA PHE A 103 12.45 6.74 -6.96
C PHE A 103 11.36 7.81 -6.90
N ARG A 104 10.98 8.33 -8.07
CA ARG A 104 9.83 9.23 -8.23
C ARG A 104 8.98 8.74 -9.41
N LYS A 105 7.66 8.84 -9.26
CA LYS A 105 6.71 8.52 -10.33
C LYS A 105 6.67 9.65 -11.33
N ALA A 106 6.63 9.31 -12.61
CA ALA A 106 6.31 10.28 -13.68
C ALA A 106 4.82 10.63 -13.64
N MET A 107 4.48 11.87 -13.97
CA MET A 107 3.08 12.29 -14.09
C MET A 107 2.37 11.50 -15.21
N PRO A 108 1.06 11.25 -15.08
CA PRO A 108 0.30 10.52 -16.09
C PRO A 108 0.31 11.30 -17.41
N GLY A 109 0.51 10.58 -18.52
CA GLY A 109 0.35 11.17 -19.85
C GLY A 109 -1.12 11.43 -20.18
N GLN A 110 -1.38 12.28 -21.20
CA GLN A 110 -2.73 12.72 -21.58
C GLN A 110 -3.71 11.54 -21.78
N LYS A 111 -3.28 10.47 -22.42
CA LYS A 111 -4.14 9.28 -22.62
C LYS A 111 -4.65 8.66 -21.31
N MET A 112 -3.83 8.70 -20.25
CA MET A 112 -4.25 8.19 -18.94
C MET A 112 -5.19 9.16 -18.25
N VAL A 113 -4.96 10.46 -18.39
CA VAL A 113 -5.85 11.52 -17.90
C VAL A 113 -7.23 11.38 -18.54
N ASP A 114 -7.29 11.25 -19.87
CA ASP A 114 -8.55 11.06 -20.62
C ASP A 114 -9.28 9.79 -20.14
N LEU A 115 -8.53 8.70 -19.92
CA LEU A 115 -9.10 7.44 -19.44
C LEU A 115 -9.67 7.57 -18.02
N TYR A 116 -9.00 8.28 -17.11
CA TYR A 116 -9.54 8.53 -15.78
C TYR A 116 -10.79 9.40 -15.83
N ASP A 117 -10.83 10.41 -16.71
CA ASP A 117 -12.01 11.26 -16.90
C ASP A 117 -13.19 10.46 -17.46
N ASP A 118 -12.97 9.62 -18.47
CA ASP A 118 -13.99 8.74 -19.05
C ASP A 118 -14.65 7.82 -18.01
N PHE A 119 -13.87 7.29 -17.04
CA PHE A 119 -14.35 6.33 -16.06
C PHE A 119 -14.86 6.95 -14.75
N TYR A 120 -14.35 8.12 -14.37
CA TYR A 120 -14.58 8.70 -13.04
C TYR A 120 -15.04 10.17 -13.04
N SER A 121 -15.50 10.71 -14.19
CA SER A 121 -16.02 12.08 -14.27
C SER A 121 -17.24 12.32 -13.38
N ASP A 122 -18.02 11.27 -13.10
CA ASP A 122 -19.13 11.30 -12.14
C ASP A 122 -18.69 11.22 -10.66
N LYS A 123 -17.39 11.01 -10.41
CA LYS A 123 -16.74 10.91 -9.09
C LYS A 123 -15.62 11.96 -8.95
N PRO A 124 -15.92 13.26 -8.95
CA PRO A 124 -14.92 14.31 -9.11
C PRO A 124 -13.85 14.34 -8.01
N LEU A 125 -14.17 13.93 -6.78
CA LEU A 125 -13.19 13.87 -5.69
C LEU A 125 -12.20 12.72 -5.89
N PHE A 126 -12.68 11.54 -6.31
CA PHE A 126 -11.83 10.41 -6.63
C PHE A 126 -11.00 10.68 -7.89
N LEU A 127 -11.59 11.30 -8.92
CA LEU A 127 -10.86 11.70 -10.12
C LEU A 127 -9.71 12.65 -9.78
N ALA A 128 -9.92 13.66 -8.92
CA ALA A 128 -8.88 14.56 -8.46
C ALA A 128 -7.73 13.80 -7.77
N ASP A 129 -8.04 12.77 -6.97
CA ASP A 129 -7.03 11.90 -6.38
C ASP A 129 -6.24 11.13 -7.42
N MET A 130 -6.91 10.58 -8.42
CA MET A 130 -6.24 9.85 -9.50
C MET A 130 -5.31 10.73 -10.31
N LEU A 131 -5.71 11.97 -10.59
CA LEU A 131 -4.91 12.94 -11.36
C LEU A 131 -3.71 13.52 -10.58
N THR A 132 -3.73 13.45 -9.25
CA THR A 132 -2.67 13.98 -8.38
C THR A 132 -1.89 12.89 -7.62
N GLN A 133 -2.17 11.62 -7.87
CA GLN A 133 -1.59 10.49 -7.15
C GLN A 133 -0.06 10.47 -7.20
N GLU A 134 0.53 10.72 -8.38
CA GLU A 134 1.97 10.71 -8.57
C GLU A 134 2.64 11.85 -7.81
N LEU A 135 2.04 13.04 -7.81
CA LEU A 135 2.55 14.19 -7.07
C LEU A 135 2.53 13.91 -5.56
N ARG A 136 1.41 13.41 -5.04
CA ARG A 136 1.29 13.04 -3.62
C ARG A 136 2.29 11.95 -3.24
N TYR A 137 2.44 10.93 -4.09
CA TYR A 137 3.44 9.88 -3.87
C TYR A 137 4.85 10.46 -3.80
N ASN A 138 5.23 11.35 -4.72
CA ASN A 138 6.55 11.95 -4.75
C ASN A 138 6.81 12.82 -3.52
N THR A 139 5.85 13.65 -3.11
CA THR A 139 5.92 14.44 -1.88
C THR A 139 6.07 13.55 -0.64
N LEU A 140 5.35 12.43 -0.60
CA LEU A 140 5.47 11.46 0.49
C LEU A 140 6.86 10.83 0.52
N MET A 141 7.48 10.56 -0.64
CA MET A 141 8.85 10.03 -0.69
C MET A 141 9.87 11.05 -0.16
N ASP A 142 9.69 12.34 -0.45
CA ASP A 142 10.52 13.41 0.12
C ASP A 142 10.36 13.46 1.65
N GLN A 143 9.14 13.41 2.16
CA GLN A 143 8.84 13.36 3.60
C GLN A 143 9.47 12.12 4.29
N LEU A 144 9.42 10.94 3.64
CA LEU A 144 10.08 9.73 4.15
C LEU A 144 11.60 9.91 4.23
N ASP A 145 12.20 10.56 3.23
CA ASP A 145 13.65 10.79 3.20
C ASP A 145 14.08 11.74 4.33
N GLU A 146 13.31 12.80 4.60
CA GLU A 146 13.54 13.75 5.69
C GLU A 146 13.39 13.09 7.06
N LEU A 147 12.28 12.40 7.30
CA LEU A 147 12.02 11.74 8.60
C LEU A 147 13.01 10.59 8.90
N GLU A 148 13.46 9.88 7.85
CA GLU A 148 14.53 8.88 8.01
C GLU A 148 15.87 9.53 8.35
N ALA A 149 16.23 10.65 7.72
CA ALA A 149 17.45 11.40 8.03
C ALA A 149 17.45 11.94 9.47
N ASP A 150 16.29 12.35 9.98
CA ASP A 150 16.11 12.80 11.35
C ASP A 150 16.00 11.64 12.37
N GLY A 151 16.08 10.39 11.92
CA GLY A 151 15.98 9.20 12.79
C GLY A 151 14.57 8.95 13.37
N ARG A 152 13.56 9.65 12.86
CA ARG A 152 12.17 9.53 13.34
C ARG A 152 11.45 8.28 12.82
N ILE A 153 11.90 7.76 11.69
CA ILE A 153 11.39 6.51 11.09
C ILE A 153 12.57 5.66 10.63
N CYS A 154 12.33 4.37 10.43
CA CYS A 154 13.27 3.46 9.78
C CYS A 154 12.67 2.99 8.46
N CYS A 155 13.36 3.21 7.33
CA CYS A 155 12.91 2.73 6.03
C CYS A 155 13.69 1.47 5.61
N VAL A 156 12.95 0.45 5.18
CA VAL A 156 13.47 -0.72 4.46
C VAL A 156 13.05 -0.58 3.00
N ARG A 157 14.01 -0.49 2.10
CA ARG A 157 13.80 -0.21 0.68
C ARG A 157 14.65 -1.15 -0.17
N PRO A 158 14.18 -1.52 -1.40
CA PRO A 158 15.05 -2.19 -2.36
C PRO A 158 16.35 -1.40 -2.58
N GLN A 159 17.47 -2.10 -2.62
CA GLN A 159 18.79 -1.47 -2.86
C GLN A 159 18.91 -1.02 -4.32
N GLU A 160 18.28 -1.78 -5.24
CA GLU A 160 18.33 -1.52 -6.68
C GLU A 160 16.91 -1.33 -7.25
N PRO A 161 16.78 -0.69 -8.42
CA PRO A 161 15.50 -0.52 -9.10
C PRO A 161 14.78 -1.85 -9.34
N ILE A 162 13.44 -1.83 -9.17
CA ILE A 162 12.57 -2.93 -9.58
C ILE A 162 12.24 -2.73 -11.06
N THR A 163 12.68 -3.66 -11.90
CA THR A 163 12.56 -3.60 -13.36
C THR A 163 11.39 -4.36 -13.93
N ILE A 164 10.75 -5.24 -13.13
CA ILE A 164 9.57 -6.00 -13.57
C ILE A 164 8.32 -5.12 -13.58
N GLY A 165 7.43 -5.40 -14.54
CA GLY A 165 6.14 -4.74 -14.67
C GLY A 165 5.11 -5.21 -13.63
N ARG A 166 4.00 -4.45 -13.52
CA ARG A 166 2.88 -4.79 -12.61
C ARG A 166 2.22 -6.12 -12.93
N PHE A 167 2.19 -6.53 -14.18
CA PHE A 167 1.58 -7.75 -14.69
C PHE A 167 2.66 -8.69 -15.27
N GLU A 168 3.79 -8.83 -14.57
CA GLU A 168 4.85 -9.77 -14.98
C GLU A 168 4.33 -11.21 -14.86
N GLY A 169 4.49 -11.99 -15.92
CA GLY A 169 4.08 -13.38 -16.00
C GLY A 169 5.24 -14.37 -16.04
N ASP A 170 6.48 -13.88 -16.03
CA ASP A 170 7.68 -14.74 -16.02
C ASP A 170 7.99 -15.19 -14.58
N GLU A 171 7.75 -16.45 -14.30
CA GLU A 171 7.94 -17.06 -12.97
C GLU A 171 9.39 -16.91 -12.48
N ASN A 172 10.39 -17.01 -13.34
CA ASN A 172 11.79 -16.89 -12.96
C ASN A 172 12.12 -15.48 -12.49
N LYS A 173 11.62 -14.45 -13.21
CA LYS A 173 11.79 -13.06 -12.78
C LYS A 173 11.10 -12.75 -11.47
N LEU A 174 9.92 -13.33 -11.24
CA LEU A 174 9.19 -13.19 -9.98
C LEU A 174 9.94 -13.88 -8.84
N LEU A 175 10.47 -15.08 -9.07
CA LEU A 175 11.26 -15.83 -8.09
C LEU A 175 12.59 -15.11 -7.78
N ASP A 176 13.26 -14.57 -8.76
CA ASP A 176 14.49 -13.78 -8.57
C ASP A 176 14.22 -12.53 -7.73
N LEU A 177 13.11 -11.82 -8.01
CA LEU A 177 12.71 -10.66 -7.22
C LEU A 177 12.36 -11.05 -5.78
N TYR A 178 11.64 -12.16 -5.58
CA TYR A 178 11.33 -12.69 -4.26
C TYR A 178 12.62 -13.00 -3.46
N ASN A 179 13.54 -13.76 -4.06
CA ASN A 179 14.80 -14.13 -3.43
C ASN A 179 15.66 -12.90 -3.09
N ARG A 180 15.66 -11.88 -3.96
CA ARG A 180 16.32 -10.61 -3.72
C ARG A 180 15.70 -9.89 -2.53
N GLY A 181 14.39 -9.74 -2.50
CA GLY A 181 13.67 -9.08 -1.40
C GLY A 181 13.88 -9.79 -0.06
N HIS A 182 13.90 -11.13 -0.07
CA HIS A 182 14.17 -11.93 1.12
C HIS A 182 15.59 -11.72 1.67
N ARG A 183 16.59 -11.64 0.79
CA ARG A 183 17.98 -11.36 1.17
C ARG A 183 18.12 -9.93 1.72
N GLU A 184 17.65 -8.92 0.97
CA GLU A 184 17.73 -7.52 1.38
C GLU A 184 16.96 -7.25 2.67
N GLY A 185 15.82 -7.93 2.88
CA GLY A 185 15.07 -7.86 4.12
C GLY A 185 15.84 -8.42 5.32
N ARG A 186 16.58 -9.52 5.14
CA ARG A 186 17.46 -10.06 6.20
C ARG A 186 18.61 -9.12 6.53
N GLU A 187 19.23 -8.53 5.51
CA GLU A 187 20.31 -7.56 5.68
C GLU A 187 19.85 -6.29 6.43
N ALA A 188 18.56 -5.96 6.32
CA ALA A 188 17.98 -4.81 7.01
C ALA A 188 17.63 -5.07 8.50
N LEU A 189 17.65 -6.32 8.97
CA LEU A 189 17.22 -6.68 10.33
C LEU A 189 17.99 -5.94 11.42
N ASP A 190 19.31 -5.89 11.35
CA ASP A 190 20.14 -5.22 12.34
C ASP A 190 19.83 -3.72 12.42
N LYS A 191 19.59 -3.08 11.26
CA LYS A 191 19.18 -1.66 11.18
C LYS A 191 17.83 -1.45 11.87
N VAL A 192 16.87 -2.33 11.60
CA VAL A 192 15.50 -2.24 12.19
C VAL A 192 15.57 -2.47 13.70
N GLN A 193 16.28 -3.49 14.16
CA GLN A 193 16.44 -3.79 15.57
C GLN A 193 17.12 -2.62 16.31
N GLY A 194 18.21 -2.12 15.80
CA GLY A 194 18.89 -0.96 16.37
C GLY A 194 17.98 0.27 16.49
N TYR A 195 17.14 0.51 15.47
CA TYR A 195 16.15 1.61 15.52
C TYR A 195 15.07 1.39 16.59
N LEU A 196 14.61 0.15 16.78
CA LEU A 196 13.55 -0.16 17.75
C LEU A 196 14.05 -0.10 19.21
N GLU A 197 15.34 -0.27 19.44
CA GLU A 197 15.97 -0.25 20.76
C GLU A 197 16.37 1.16 21.24
N THR A 198 16.44 2.15 20.34
CA THR A 198 16.72 3.56 20.69
C THR A 198 15.47 4.28 21.19
#